data_f2e1e9712d63c7330b60311150c6a159
#
_entry.id   f2e1e9712d63c7330b60311150c6a159
#
_cell.length_a   1.000
_cell.length_b   1.000
_cell.length_c   1.000
_cell.angle_alpha   90.00
_cell.angle_beta   90.00
_cell.angle_gamma   90.00
#
_symmetry.space_group_name_H-M   'P 1'
#
loop_
_entity.id
_entity.type
_entity.pdbx_description
1 polymer ?
#
loop_
_entity_poly.entity_id
_entity_poly.type
_entity_poly.pdbx_seq_one_letter_code
_entity_poly.pdbx_strand_id
1 'polypeptide(L)'
;MSHAGVDHSIVRLKDVRNSSFSIRVREWDYLDGWHLTETLHYMVVESGTHTLPDGTVLEAGTVSTNHQWSQFTYSGSFSSAPVVLTEVQTRKGYQAVVPRQRNVGSSSFDIRVQEEEGADGWHFAEEIGYLAIENASGTNNGINFGSSRTGNSVTHRWTTIGFDRDYGPSPVWIGNMQTSNGYQPAALRYESLTGTGVDVFA
;
A
#
# COMPACT_ATOMS: atom_id res chain seq x y z
N MET A 1 -7.61 3.74 -0.54
CA MET A 1 -9.09 3.68 -0.84
C MET A 1 -9.69 5.02 -0.49
N SER A 2 -10.75 5.46 -1.20
CA SER A 2 -11.47 6.69 -0.88
C SER A 2 -12.08 6.66 0.54
N HIS A 3 -12.71 7.73 0.97
CA HIS A 3 -13.32 7.86 2.30
C HIS A 3 -14.81 8.20 2.17
N ALA A 4 -15.65 7.18 1.94
CA ALA A 4 -17.10 7.34 1.86
C ALA A 4 -17.83 6.97 3.17
N GLY A 5 -17.26 6.09 3.98
CA GLY A 5 -17.79 5.68 5.29
C GLY A 5 -16.88 6.11 6.44
N VAL A 6 -17.46 6.33 7.62
CA VAL A 6 -16.71 6.74 8.84
C VAL A 6 -16.00 5.57 9.52
N ASP A 7 -16.45 4.34 9.28
CA ASP A 7 -15.93 3.16 9.97
C ASP A 7 -14.57 2.73 9.44
N HIS A 8 -13.74 2.24 10.34
CA HIS A 8 -12.42 1.70 9.99
C HIS A 8 -12.57 0.51 9.06
N SER A 9 -11.95 0.58 7.91
CA SER A 9 -12.04 -0.45 6.90
C SER A 9 -10.75 -0.59 6.11
N ILE A 10 -10.57 -1.76 5.56
CA ILE A 10 -9.41 -2.16 4.78
C ILE A 10 -9.84 -2.78 3.46
N VAL A 11 -8.93 -2.81 2.52
CA VAL A 11 -9.06 -3.61 1.31
C VAL A 11 -8.62 -5.05 1.61
N ARG A 12 -9.38 -6.02 1.12
CA ARG A 12 -9.00 -7.45 1.17
C ARG A 12 -9.05 -8.05 -0.21
N LEU A 13 -7.94 -8.61 -0.62
CA LEU A 13 -7.82 -9.38 -1.86
C LEU A 13 -7.89 -10.88 -1.58
N LYS A 14 -8.27 -11.64 -2.57
CA LYS A 14 -8.15 -13.08 -2.65
C LYS A 14 -8.19 -13.55 -4.09
N ASP A 15 -7.84 -14.82 -4.31
CA ASP A 15 -7.90 -15.46 -5.62
C ASP A 15 -7.16 -14.64 -6.70
N VAL A 16 -5.99 -14.09 -6.35
CA VAL A 16 -5.15 -13.36 -7.29
C VAL A 16 -4.59 -14.36 -8.31
N ARG A 17 -4.89 -14.13 -9.60
CA ARG A 17 -4.55 -14.98 -10.73
C ARG A 17 -3.99 -14.12 -11.88
N ASN A 18 -3.52 -14.76 -12.93
CA ASN A 18 -2.93 -14.06 -14.08
C ASN A 18 -3.86 -13.04 -14.77
N SER A 19 -5.17 -13.21 -14.67
CA SER A 19 -6.15 -12.37 -15.38
C SER A 19 -7.25 -11.78 -14.50
N SER A 20 -7.26 -12.09 -13.19
CA SER A 20 -8.33 -11.66 -12.29
C SER A 20 -7.91 -11.74 -10.82
N PHE A 21 -8.59 -10.98 -10.00
CA PHE A 21 -8.56 -11.10 -8.54
C PHE A 21 -9.93 -10.74 -7.98
N SER A 22 -10.20 -11.18 -6.75
CA SER A 22 -11.38 -10.76 -6.01
C SER A 22 -10.98 -9.71 -4.99
N ILE A 23 -11.80 -8.66 -4.84
CA ILE A 23 -11.55 -7.54 -3.94
C ILE A 23 -12.83 -7.19 -3.17
N ARG A 24 -12.68 -6.80 -1.92
CA ARG A 24 -13.75 -6.20 -1.12
C ARG A 24 -13.21 -5.19 -0.13
N VAL A 25 -14.06 -4.28 0.32
CA VAL A 25 -13.87 -3.51 1.53
C VAL A 25 -14.31 -4.36 2.72
N ARG A 26 -13.55 -4.34 3.81
CA ARG A 26 -13.85 -5.03 5.05
C ARG A 26 -13.60 -4.10 6.22
N GLU A 27 -14.58 -4.01 7.09
CA GLU A 27 -14.45 -3.33 8.37
C GLU A 27 -13.73 -4.20 9.40
N TRP A 28 -13.31 -3.57 10.51
CA TRP A 28 -12.87 -4.27 11.71
C TRP A 28 -13.97 -5.18 12.24
N ASP A 29 -13.62 -6.33 12.80
CA ASP A 29 -14.58 -7.38 13.15
C ASP A 29 -15.52 -6.98 14.32
N TYR A 30 -15.21 -5.95 15.08
CA TYR A 30 -16.08 -5.39 16.13
C TYR A 30 -17.12 -4.37 15.61
N LEU A 31 -17.08 -4.01 14.33
CA LEU A 31 -18.06 -3.16 13.66
C LEU A 31 -19.18 -4.03 13.06
N ASP A 32 -20.17 -3.39 12.44
CA ASP A 32 -21.34 -4.11 11.93
C ASP A 32 -21.10 -4.90 10.63
N GLY A 33 -19.94 -4.72 10.01
CA GLY A 33 -19.50 -5.42 8.81
C GLY A 33 -20.13 -4.89 7.52
N TRP A 34 -20.87 -3.78 7.59
CA TRP A 34 -21.48 -3.12 6.43
C TRP A 34 -20.79 -1.78 6.14
N HIS A 35 -20.22 -1.64 4.95
CA HIS A 35 -19.52 -0.44 4.53
C HIS A 35 -20.10 0.16 3.27
N LEU A 36 -20.08 1.49 3.16
CA LEU A 36 -20.48 2.20 1.95
C LEU A 36 -19.56 1.85 0.79
N THR A 37 -20.05 2.09 -0.43
CA THR A 37 -19.28 1.87 -1.65
C THR A 37 -18.08 2.83 -1.71
N GLU A 38 -16.90 2.30 -1.94
CA GLU A 38 -15.65 3.04 -2.06
C GLU A 38 -15.08 2.94 -3.47
N THR A 39 -14.34 3.97 -3.88
CA THR A 39 -13.49 3.91 -5.07
C THR A 39 -12.13 3.36 -4.69
N LEU A 40 -11.70 2.35 -5.44
CA LEU A 40 -10.40 1.70 -5.25
C LEU A 40 -9.54 1.92 -6.48
N HIS A 41 -8.32 2.39 -6.27
CA HIS A 41 -7.29 2.37 -7.30
C HIS A 41 -6.41 1.13 -7.08
N TYR A 42 -6.06 0.45 -8.16
CA TYR A 42 -5.17 -0.70 -8.10
C TYR A 42 -4.14 -0.65 -9.22
N MET A 43 -3.02 -1.32 -8.99
CA MET A 43 -1.98 -1.51 -9.99
C MET A 43 -1.67 -3.00 -10.10
N VAL A 44 -1.45 -3.48 -11.30
CA VAL A 44 -0.97 -4.84 -11.58
C VAL A 44 0.36 -4.71 -12.29
N VAL A 45 1.38 -5.34 -11.73
CA VAL A 45 2.74 -5.34 -12.26
C VAL A 45 3.20 -6.79 -12.35
N GLU A 46 3.84 -7.15 -13.45
CA GLU A 46 4.50 -8.45 -13.60
C GLU A 46 5.61 -8.59 -12.56
N SER A 47 5.72 -9.78 -11.93
CA SER A 47 6.76 -10.04 -10.95
C SER A 47 8.15 -9.98 -11.59
N GLY A 48 9.10 -9.40 -10.88
CA GLY A 48 10.49 -9.23 -11.31
C GLY A 48 11.00 -7.82 -11.12
N THR A 49 12.24 -7.61 -11.54
CA THR A 49 12.87 -6.29 -11.59
C THR A 49 12.73 -5.71 -13.00
N HIS A 50 12.25 -4.49 -13.08
CA HIS A 50 11.99 -3.79 -14.33
C HIS A 50 12.71 -2.44 -14.33
N THR A 51 13.15 -2.03 -15.50
CA THR A 51 13.67 -0.68 -15.73
C THR A 51 12.78 0.02 -16.72
N LEU A 52 12.20 1.15 -16.32
CA LEU A 52 11.38 1.97 -17.21
C LEU A 52 12.28 2.68 -18.25
N PRO A 53 11.72 3.14 -19.38
CA PRO A 53 12.49 3.84 -20.43
C PRO A 53 13.28 5.06 -19.98
N ASP A 54 12.86 5.72 -18.91
CA ASP A 54 13.57 6.84 -18.29
C ASP A 54 14.68 6.42 -17.30
N GLY A 55 14.89 5.11 -17.13
CA GLY A 55 15.89 4.55 -16.23
C GLY A 55 15.38 4.24 -14.81
N THR A 56 14.14 4.60 -14.47
CA THR A 56 13.55 4.29 -13.15
C THR A 56 13.47 2.79 -12.93
N VAL A 57 14.01 2.32 -11.80
CA VAL A 57 13.97 0.90 -11.41
C VAL A 57 12.77 0.65 -10.53
N LEU A 58 12.08 -0.47 -10.77
CA LEU A 58 11.06 -1.00 -9.91
C LEU A 58 11.20 -2.52 -9.77
N GLU A 59 10.76 -3.06 -8.63
CA GLU A 59 10.70 -4.49 -8.36
C GLU A 59 9.32 -4.84 -7.81
N ALA A 60 8.69 -5.85 -8.39
CA ALA A 60 7.40 -6.36 -7.95
C ALA A 60 7.49 -7.85 -7.64
N GLY A 61 6.72 -8.30 -6.64
CA GLY A 61 6.69 -9.72 -6.28
C GLY A 61 5.79 -9.99 -5.10
N THR A 62 5.96 -11.15 -4.50
CA THR A 62 5.23 -11.57 -3.31
C THR A 62 6.19 -12.00 -2.21
N VAL A 63 5.78 -11.82 -0.97
CA VAL A 63 6.47 -12.30 0.23
C VAL A 63 5.47 -12.96 1.18
N SER A 64 5.81 -14.12 1.71
CA SER A 64 5.00 -14.79 2.72
C SER A 64 5.42 -14.34 4.11
N THR A 65 4.50 -13.78 4.89
CA THR A 65 4.78 -13.32 6.26
C THR A 65 3.56 -13.45 7.15
N ASN A 66 3.78 -13.52 8.47
CA ASN A 66 2.75 -13.62 9.50
C ASN A 66 2.74 -12.38 10.40
N HIS A 67 2.20 -12.51 11.63
CA HIS A 67 2.14 -11.43 12.62
C HIS A 67 3.52 -10.99 13.17
N GLN A 68 4.57 -11.77 12.95
CA GLN A 68 5.92 -11.43 13.40
C GLN A 68 6.67 -10.63 12.35
N TRP A 69 7.50 -9.69 12.79
CA TRP A 69 8.37 -8.97 11.88
C TRP A 69 9.38 -9.90 11.22
N SER A 70 9.45 -9.86 9.91
CA SER A 70 10.46 -10.51 9.09
C SER A 70 11.10 -9.51 8.15
N GLN A 71 12.41 -9.66 7.91
CA GLN A 71 13.12 -8.87 6.92
C GLN A 71 12.96 -9.51 5.54
N PHE A 72 12.60 -8.72 4.57
CA PHE A 72 12.60 -9.07 3.16
C PHE A 72 13.71 -8.31 2.43
N THR A 73 14.49 -9.02 1.63
CA THR A 73 15.58 -8.47 0.81
C THR A 73 15.14 -8.43 -0.64
N TYR A 74 15.31 -7.28 -1.30
CA TYR A 74 15.03 -7.14 -2.73
C TYR A 74 15.95 -8.06 -3.56
N SER A 75 15.50 -8.44 -4.74
CA SER A 75 16.32 -9.23 -5.69
C SER A 75 17.49 -8.42 -6.24
N GLY A 76 17.30 -7.13 -6.40
CA GLY A 76 18.30 -6.15 -6.76
C GLY A 76 18.59 -5.18 -5.62
N SER A 77 19.26 -4.08 -5.91
CA SER A 77 19.49 -2.97 -4.99
C SER A 77 19.02 -1.67 -5.64
N PHE A 78 18.43 -0.80 -4.83
CA PHE A 78 18.05 0.56 -5.24
C PHE A 78 19.17 1.53 -4.89
N SER A 79 19.28 2.63 -5.61
CA SER A 79 20.25 3.70 -5.32
C SER A 79 19.99 4.37 -3.97
N SER A 80 18.73 4.39 -3.53
CA SER A 80 18.27 4.88 -2.23
C SER A 80 17.06 4.06 -1.80
N ALA A 81 16.57 4.27 -0.57
CA ALA A 81 15.36 3.59 -0.11
C ALA A 81 14.16 3.89 -1.04
N PRO A 82 13.54 2.86 -1.66
CA PRO A 82 12.42 3.05 -2.60
C PRO A 82 11.12 3.40 -1.89
N VAL A 83 10.11 3.79 -2.67
CA VAL A 83 8.70 3.72 -2.24
C VAL A 83 8.28 2.26 -2.29
N VAL A 84 7.74 1.74 -1.17
CA VAL A 84 7.25 0.36 -1.08
C VAL A 84 5.75 0.37 -0.85
N LEU A 85 5.02 -0.22 -1.76
CA LEU A 85 3.58 -0.48 -1.66
C LEU A 85 3.37 -1.95 -1.35
N THR A 86 2.48 -2.26 -0.42
CA THR A 86 2.20 -3.64 -0.01
C THR A 86 0.71 -3.87 0.13
N GLU A 87 0.22 -5.05 -0.25
CA GLU A 87 -1.17 -5.45 -0.08
C GLU A 87 -1.30 -6.95 0.15
N VAL A 88 -2.19 -7.35 1.08
CA VAL A 88 -2.47 -8.75 1.40
C VAL A 88 -3.25 -9.40 0.27
N GLN A 89 -2.69 -10.42 -0.38
CA GLN A 89 -3.25 -11.08 -1.57
C GLN A 89 -3.96 -12.41 -1.29
N THR A 90 -3.92 -12.89 -0.05
CA THR A 90 -4.57 -14.13 0.38
C THR A 90 -5.50 -13.89 1.57
N ARG A 91 -6.29 -14.89 1.92
CA ARG A 91 -7.16 -14.88 3.09
C ARG A 91 -7.05 -16.23 3.79
N LYS A 92 -6.01 -16.40 4.61
CA LYS A 92 -5.78 -17.63 5.37
C LYS A 92 -6.34 -17.56 6.80
N GLY A 93 -6.70 -16.35 7.26
CA GLY A 93 -7.39 -16.10 8.53
C GLY A 93 -8.74 -15.40 8.33
N TYR A 94 -9.56 -15.39 9.40
CA TYR A 94 -10.86 -14.71 9.39
C TYR A 94 -10.72 -13.23 9.72
N GLN A 95 -9.76 -12.87 10.54
CA GLN A 95 -9.59 -11.52 11.08
C GLN A 95 -9.27 -10.50 9.99
N ALA A 96 -9.66 -9.26 10.23
CA ALA A 96 -9.22 -8.13 9.45
C ALA A 96 -7.73 -7.87 9.72
N VAL A 97 -6.92 -7.76 8.67
CA VAL A 97 -5.48 -7.58 8.79
C VAL A 97 -4.96 -6.55 7.80
N VAL A 98 -3.92 -5.84 8.21
CA VAL A 98 -3.18 -4.89 7.38
C VAL A 98 -1.72 -5.32 7.25
N PRO A 99 -1.09 -5.11 6.09
CA PRO A 99 0.35 -5.22 6.00
C PRO A 99 0.98 -4.02 6.72
N ARG A 100 2.03 -4.28 7.49
CA ARG A 100 2.83 -3.24 8.14
C ARG A 100 4.26 -3.36 7.69
N GLN A 101 4.89 -2.22 7.41
CA GLN A 101 6.27 -2.16 6.95
C GLN A 101 7.04 -1.10 7.73
N ARG A 102 8.35 -1.30 7.84
CA ARG A 102 9.28 -0.36 8.48
C ARG A 102 10.71 -0.62 7.98
N ASN A 103 11.65 0.19 8.42
CA ASN A 103 13.08 0.02 8.12
C ASN A 103 13.36 -0.12 6.61
N VAL A 104 12.59 0.62 5.78
CA VAL A 104 12.75 0.57 4.33
C VAL A 104 14.10 1.18 3.96
N GLY A 105 15.01 0.33 3.52
CA GLY A 105 16.35 0.67 3.03
C GLY A 105 16.50 0.40 1.53
N SER A 106 17.69 0.62 1.00
CA SER A 106 17.99 0.39 -0.44
C SER A 106 18.08 -1.10 -0.82
N SER A 107 18.23 -2.00 0.14
CA SER A 107 18.36 -3.44 -0.11
C SER A 107 17.29 -4.31 0.54
N SER A 108 16.55 -3.77 1.51
CA SER A 108 15.58 -4.55 2.30
C SER A 108 14.56 -3.68 3.01
N PHE A 109 13.49 -4.31 3.50
CA PHE A 109 12.53 -3.73 4.44
C PHE A 109 12.01 -4.80 5.38
N ASP A 110 11.51 -4.39 6.55
CA ASP A 110 10.81 -5.29 7.46
C ASP A 110 9.31 -5.26 7.15
N ILE A 111 8.68 -6.43 7.22
CA ILE A 111 7.25 -6.60 6.96
C ILE A 111 6.61 -7.57 7.93
N ARG A 112 5.35 -7.35 8.26
CA ARG A 112 4.47 -8.29 8.96
C ARG A 112 3.02 -8.08 8.54
N VAL A 113 2.16 -9.02 8.93
CA VAL A 113 0.70 -8.83 8.97
C VAL A 113 0.31 -8.40 10.39
N GLN A 114 -0.59 -7.45 10.53
CA GLN A 114 -1.11 -7.02 11.82
C GLN A 114 -2.63 -7.11 11.82
N GLU A 115 -3.18 -7.80 12.80
CA GLU A 115 -4.63 -7.84 13.05
C GLU A 115 -5.14 -6.54 13.64
N GLU A 116 -6.46 -6.37 13.60
CA GLU A 116 -7.15 -5.31 14.33
C GLU A 116 -6.90 -5.40 15.84
N GLU A 117 -7.10 -4.32 16.56
CA GLU A 117 -6.81 -4.23 18.00
C GLU A 117 -7.74 -5.09 18.88
N GLY A 118 -8.88 -5.55 18.37
CA GLY A 118 -9.80 -6.45 19.08
C GLY A 118 -9.43 -7.94 18.99
N ALA A 119 -8.48 -8.30 18.13
CA ALA A 119 -8.03 -9.67 17.92
C ALA A 119 -6.89 -10.05 18.87
N ASP A 120 -6.46 -11.32 18.85
CA ASP A 120 -5.44 -11.86 19.75
C ASP A 120 -4.00 -11.53 19.32
N GLY A 121 -3.83 -10.86 18.17
CA GLY A 121 -2.55 -10.46 17.62
C GLY A 121 -1.76 -11.60 16.95
N TRP A 122 -2.35 -12.78 16.82
CA TRP A 122 -1.75 -13.92 16.15
C TRP A 122 -2.43 -14.19 14.80
N HIS A 123 -1.67 -14.18 13.72
CA HIS A 123 -2.19 -14.43 12.37
C HIS A 123 -1.32 -15.41 11.58
N PHE A 124 -1.97 -16.24 10.78
CA PHE A 124 -1.33 -17.13 9.82
C PHE A 124 -0.50 -16.34 8.80
N ALA A 125 0.48 -17.01 8.18
CA ALA A 125 1.21 -16.41 7.09
C ALA A 125 0.29 -16.16 5.89
N GLU A 126 0.27 -14.91 5.41
CA GLU A 126 -0.41 -14.48 4.19
C GLU A 126 0.63 -14.19 3.09
N GLU A 127 0.22 -14.27 1.85
CA GLU A 127 1.01 -13.77 0.75
C GLU A 127 0.73 -12.27 0.58
N ILE A 128 1.79 -11.48 0.65
CA ILE A 128 1.77 -10.03 0.48
C ILE A 128 2.36 -9.70 -0.87
N GLY A 129 1.58 -9.07 -1.74
CA GLY A 129 2.12 -8.44 -2.94
C GLY A 129 2.89 -7.18 -2.55
N TYR A 130 4.06 -6.96 -3.13
CA TYR A 130 4.82 -5.73 -2.97
C TYR A 130 5.21 -5.13 -4.30
N LEU A 131 5.31 -3.81 -4.33
CA LEU A 131 5.93 -3.03 -5.39
C LEU A 131 6.91 -2.05 -4.72
N ALA A 132 8.18 -2.21 -5.02
CA ALA A 132 9.23 -1.25 -4.65
C ALA A 132 9.60 -0.46 -5.89
N ILE A 133 9.57 0.88 -5.84
CA ILE A 133 9.89 1.76 -6.96
C ILE A 133 10.79 2.90 -6.49
N GLU A 134 11.80 3.26 -7.27
CA GLU A 134 12.65 4.42 -6.98
C GLU A 134 11.82 5.69 -6.84
N ASN A 135 12.28 6.62 -5.98
CA ASN A 135 11.72 7.97 -5.97
C ASN A 135 12.04 8.62 -7.32
N ALA A 136 11.03 8.81 -8.15
CA ALA A 136 11.17 9.29 -9.51
C ALA A 136 9.93 10.05 -9.96
N SER A 137 10.10 10.87 -10.95
CA SER A 137 9.04 11.58 -11.64
C SER A 137 9.42 11.68 -13.11
N GLY A 138 8.55 11.19 -13.98
CA GLY A 138 8.87 11.08 -15.39
C GLY A 138 7.66 10.96 -16.29
N THR A 139 7.95 10.67 -17.55
CA THR A 139 6.95 10.34 -18.56
C THR A 139 7.38 9.05 -19.24
N ASN A 140 6.52 8.05 -19.22
CA ASN A 140 6.75 6.78 -19.87
C ASN A 140 5.66 6.54 -20.92
N ASN A 141 6.04 6.43 -22.19
CA ASN A 141 5.10 6.25 -23.31
C ASN A 141 3.94 7.26 -23.31
N GLY A 142 4.23 8.52 -22.98
CA GLY A 142 3.23 9.59 -22.93
C GLY A 142 2.39 9.62 -21.63
N ILE A 143 2.65 8.73 -20.68
CA ILE A 143 1.96 8.68 -19.37
C ILE A 143 2.89 9.32 -18.33
N ASN A 144 2.44 10.36 -17.68
CA ASN A 144 3.13 10.94 -16.54
C ASN A 144 2.98 10.06 -15.33
N PHE A 145 4.06 9.86 -14.59
CA PHE A 145 4.06 9.16 -13.31
C PHE A 145 4.93 9.88 -12.28
N GLY A 146 4.66 9.64 -11.02
CA GLY A 146 5.47 10.11 -9.91
C GLY A 146 5.45 9.10 -8.77
N SER A 147 6.59 8.91 -8.14
CA SER A 147 6.79 8.06 -6.98
C SER A 147 7.62 8.81 -5.95
N SER A 148 7.05 9.05 -4.78
CA SER A 148 7.72 9.80 -3.74
C SER A 148 7.30 9.35 -2.34
N ARG A 149 8.08 9.76 -1.34
CA ARG A 149 7.78 9.54 0.07
C ARG A 149 7.57 10.87 0.77
N THR A 150 6.57 10.94 1.62
CA THR A 150 6.45 12.06 2.57
C THR A 150 7.49 11.92 3.67
N GLY A 151 7.76 12.98 4.39
CA GLY A 151 8.33 12.88 5.72
C GLY A 151 7.40 12.10 6.66
N ASN A 152 7.85 11.84 7.88
CA ASN A 152 7.05 11.16 8.91
C ASN A 152 6.01 12.14 9.50
N SER A 153 4.97 12.48 8.73
CA SER A 153 4.03 13.58 9.03
C SER A 153 2.54 13.17 8.98
N VAL A 154 2.20 12.06 8.33
CA VAL A 154 0.79 11.61 8.21
C VAL A 154 0.34 10.98 9.53
N THR A 155 -0.83 11.41 10.02
CA THR A 155 -1.42 10.95 11.28
C THR A 155 -2.92 10.69 11.09
N HIS A 156 -3.68 10.58 12.19
CA HIS A 156 -5.15 10.52 12.19
C HIS A 156 -5.82 11.83 11.71
N ARG A 157 -5.05 12.87 11.45
CA ARG A 157 -5.55 14.15 10.92
C ARG A 157 -5.25 14.24 9.43
N TRP A 158 -6.14 14.91 8.71
CA TRP A 158 -5.93 15.20 7.31
C TRP A 158 -4.60 15.91 7.07
N THR A 159 -3.87 15.40 6.09
CA THR A 159 -2.60 15.95 5.60
C THR A 159 -2.70 16.07 4.10
N THR A 160 -2.55 17.28 3.57
CA THR A 160 -2.51 17.49 2.12
C THR A 160 -1.13 17.14 1.59
N ILE A 161 -1.09 16.27 0.59
CA ILE A 161 0.11 15.92 -0.17
C ILE A 161 0.01 16.59 -1.53
N GLY A 162 0.86 17.58 -1.79
CA GLY A 162 1.03 18.19 -3.11
C GLY A 162 1.86 17.29 -4.02
N PHE A 163 1.47 17.17 -5.28
CA PHE A 163 2.23 16.45 -6.29
C PHE A 163 3.30 17.35 -6.91
N ASP A 164 4.33 16.76 -7.47
CA ASP A 164 5.45 17.46 -8.14
C ASP A 164 5.06 18.11 -9.47
N ARG A 165 3.95 17.70 -10.05
CA ARG A 165 3.36 18.22 -11.28
C ARG A 165 1.85 18.02 -11.32
N ASP A 166 1.20 18.57 -12.35
CA ASP A 166 -0.21 18.26 -12.65
C ASP A 166 -0.30 16.94 -13.42
N TYR A 167 -1.02 15.96 -12.84
CA TYR A 167 -1.30 14.65 -13.42
C TYR A 167 -2.66 14.59 -14.14
N GLY A 168 -3.31 15.73 -14.35
CA GLY A 168 -4.61 15.83 -15.01
C GLY A 168 -5.81 15.61 -14.09
N PRO A 169 -7.02 15.64 -14.63
CA PRO A 169 -8.25 15.72 -13.81
C PRO A 169 -8.62 14.45 -13.06
N SER A 170 -8.02 13.33 -13.40
CA SER A 170 -8.37 12.02 -12.80
C SER A 170 -7.15 11.12 -12.66
N PRO A 171 -6.16 11.48 -11.84
CA PRO A 171 -4.99 10.64 -11.64
C PRO A 171 -5.35 9.37 -10.87
N VAL A 172 -4.59 8.30 -11.08
CA VAL A 172 -4.59 7.14 -10.18
C VAL A 172 -3.57 7.40 -9.09
N TRP A 173 -4.01 7.46 -7.84
CA TRP A 173 -3.14 7.61 -6.68
C TRP A 173 -3.18 6.36 -5.81
N ILE A 174 -2.01 5.86 -5.43
CA ILE A 174 -1.85 4.71 -4.54
C ILE A 174 -0.85 5.11 -3.45
N GLY A 175 -1.24 4.93 -2.20
CA GLY A 175 -0.41 5.26 -1.05
C GLY A 175 -0.38 4.16 -0.02
N ASN A 176 0.74 4.06 0.69
CA ASN A 176 0.94 3.08 1.75
C ASN A 176 1.87 3.67 2.83
N MET A 177 1.70 3.25 4.09
CA MET A 177 2.57 3.68 5.17
C MET A 177 3.87 2.87 5.17
N GLN A 178 5.03 3.56 5.18
CA GLN A 178 6.36 2.93 5.20
C GLN A 178 7.04 2.96 6.57
N THR A 179 6.30 3.36 7.60
CA THR A 179 6.73 3.36 8.99
C THR A 179 5.70 2.68 9.88
N SER A 180 6.13 2.20 11.03
CA SER A 180 5.27 1.60 12.06
C SER A 180 5.63 2.18 13.42
N ASN A 181 5.30 3.46 13.61
CA ASN A 181 5.63 4.19 14.86
C ASN A 181 4.60 3.92 15.96
N GLY A 182 3.35 3.69 15.59
CA GLY A 182 2.31 3.23 16.50
C GLY A 182 2.19 1.69 16.49
N TYR A 183 1.70 1.14 17.58
CA TYR A 183 1.44 -0.31 17.69
C TYR A 183 0.04 -0.70 17.23
N GLN A 184 -0.87 0.27 17.05
CA GLN A 184 -2.21 -0.01 16.53
C GLN A 184 -2.16 -0.30 15.02
N PRO A 185 -3.03 -1.18 14.53
CA PRO A 185 -3.23 -1.37 13.09
C PRO A 185 -3.80 -0.08 12.49
N ALA A 186 -3.34 0.27 11.30
CA ALA A 186 -3.83 1.45 10.62
C ALA A 186 -3.77 1.24 9.10
N ALA A 187 -4.73 1.82 8.41
CA ALA A 187 -4.82 1.84 6.95
C ALA A 187 -4.94 3.27 6.46
N LEU A 188 -4.34 3.57 5.32
CA LEU A 188 -4.37 4.90 4.72
C LEU A 188 -5.69 5.10 3.95
N ARG A 189 -6.36 6.23 4.23
CA ARG A 189 -7.56 6.68 3.51
C ARG A 189 -7.25 8.02 2.84
N TYR A 190 -8.00 8.33 1.80
CA TYR A 190 -7.84 9.60 1.08
C TYR A 190 -9.17 10.22 0.67
N GLU A 191 -9.15 11.52 0.45
CA GLU A 191 -10.20 12.29 -0.22
C GLU A 191 -9.61 13.44 -1.04
N SER A 192 -10.44 14.22 -1.68
CA SER A 192 -10.02 15.45 -2.42
C SER A 192 -8.91 15.20 -3.44
N LEU A 193 -8.89 14.02 -4.10
CA LEU A 193 -7.90 13.72 -5.13
C LEU A 193 -8.11 14.60 -6.35
N THR A 194 -7.06 15.34 -6.71
CA THR A 194 -6.98 16.23 -7.88
C THR A 194 -5.74 15.93 -8.71
N GLY A 195 -5.55 16.62 -9.83
CA GLY A 195 -4.32 16.50 -10.63
C GLY A 195 -3.06 16.96 -9.91
N THR A 196 -3.18 17.76 -8.86
CA THR A 196 -2.05 18.40 -8.18
C THR A 196 -1.87 18.00 -6.72
N GLY A 197 -2.75 17.17 -6.17
CA GLY A 197 -2.64 16.75 -4.77
C GLY A 197 -3.79 15.88 -4.29
N VAL A 198 -3.65 15.43 -3.04
CA VAL A 198 -4.60 14.56 -2.36
C VAL A 198 -4.57 14.83 -0.85
N ASP A 199 -5.69 14.72 -0.17
CA ASP A 199 -5.76 14.73 1.28
C ASP A 199 -5.78 13.30 1.80
N VAL A 200 -4.91 13.00 2.79
CA VAL A 200 -4.75 11.66 3.36
C VAL A 200 -4.76 11.69 4.89
N PHE A 201 -5.15 10.56 5.49
CA PHE A 201 -5.01 10.27 6.92
C PHE A 201 -4.88 8.76 7.16
N ALA A 202 -4.46 8.36 8.37
CA ALA A 202 -4.25 6.98 8.79
C ALA A 202 -5.12 6.61 10.01
#